data_6b7011f5f3057aebeeb30582599f8956
#
_entry.id   6b7011f5f3057aebeeb30582599f8956
#
_cell.length_a   1.000
_cell.length_b   1.000
_cell.length_c   1.000
_cell.angle_alpha   90.00
_cell.angle_beta   90.00
_cell.angle_gamma   90.00
#
_symmetry.space_group_name_H-M   'P 1'
#
loop_
_entity.id
_entity.type
_entity.pdbx_description
1 polymer ?
#
loop_
_entity_poly.entity_id
_entity_poly.type
_entity_poly.pdbx_seq_one_letter_code
_entity_poly.pdbx_strand_id
1 'polypeptide(L)'
;MIEYNIMQLLEAQNKFNMLFSINYTTVKDNSVTVYSTPANAPSIYEGRVFEDNFQIVVKSSDFDKALEVAHDIRHALHNMQNVIMQVEMKTKKIPVRVYFIRALHEPALLGVNDDEVMEYSLNFNAQLKLVQDT
;
A
#
# COMPACT_ATOMS: atom_id res chain seq x y z
N MET A 1 -0.56 -9.48 -1.65
CA MET A 1 -0.05 -9.88 -2.99
C MET A 1 0.53 -8.72 -3.77
N ILE A 2 -0.14 -7.57 -3.81
CA ILE A 2 0.32 -6.42 -4.61
C ILE A 2 1.15 -5.40 -3.81
N GLU A 3 1.47 -5.68 -2.56
CA GLU A 3 2.12 -4.71 -1.66
C GLU A 3 3.46 -4.23 -2.22
N TYR A 4 4.26 -5.13 -2.77
CA TYR A 4 5.54 -4.76 -3.36
C TYR A 4 5.34 -3.87 -4.60
N ASN A 5 4.34 -4.17 -5.42
CA ASN A 5 4.00 -3.35 -6.58
C ASN A 5 3.55 -1.95 -6.16
N ILE A 6 2.76 -1.85 -5.09
CA ILE A 6 2.34 -0.57 -4.54
C ILE A 6 3.55 0.23 -4.04
N MET A 7 4.45 -0.42 -3.31
CA MET A 7 5.68 0.22 -2.85
C MET A 7 6.50 0.76 -4.03
N GLN A 8 6.71 -0.05 -5.07
CA GLN A 8 7.46 0.37 -6.25
C GLN A 8 6.80 1.53 -6.98
N LEU A 9 5.48 1.52 -7.09
CA LEU A 9 4.72 2.58 -7.74
C LEU A 9 4.91 3.92 -7.01
N LEU A 10 4.83 3.89 -5.68
CA LEU A 10 5.02 5.10 -4.87
C LEU A 10 6.47 5.60 -4.93
N GLU A 11 7.42 4.68 -4.85
CA GLU A 11 8.84 5.02 -4.93
C GLU A 11 9.20 5.63 -6.29
N ALA A 12 8.60 5.11 -7.36
CA ALA A 12 8.85 5.58 -8.72
C ALA A 12 8.38 7.01 -8.97
N GLN A 13 7.44 7.52 -8.18
CA GLN A 13 6.99 8.91 -8.29
C GLN A 13 8.08 9.91 -7.90
N ASN A 14 9.07 9.47 -7.13
CA ASN A 14 10.28 10.23 -6.79
C ASN A 14 10.01 11.63 -6.23
N LYS A 15 8.89 11.81 -5.52
CA LYS A 15 8.50 13.11 -4.95
C LYS A 15 8.39 13.09 -3.44
N PHE A 16 8.40 11.91 -2.81
CA PHE A 16 8.15 11.81 -1.38
C PHE A 16 9.40 12.02 -0.53
N ASN A 17 10.58 11.76 -1.10
CA ASN A 17 11.86 11.84 -0.38
C ASN A 17 11.83 11.05 0.92
N MET A 18 11.37 9.81 0.83
CA MET A 18 11.22 8.87 1.94
C MET A 18 11.91 7.56 1.58
N LEU A 19 12.23 6.76 2.60
CA LEU A 19 12.74 5.41 2.41
C LEU A 19 11.57 4.43 2.46
N PHE A 20 11.44 3.62 1.41
CA PHE A 20 10.32 2.69 1.25
C PHE A 20 10.72 1.28 1.62
N SER A 21 9.80 0.55 2.25
CA SER A 21 10.00 -0.83 2.65
C SER A 21 8.68 -1.59 2.64
N ILE A 22 8.77 -2.92 2.75
CA ILE A 22 7.61 -3.80 2.74
C ILE A 22 7.69 -4.76 3.93
N ASN A 23 6.60 -4.85 4.71
CA ASN A 23 6.40 -5.74 5.84
C ASN A 23 7.41 -5.65 6.99
N TYR A 24 8.50 -4.93 6.80
CA TYR A 24 9.54 -4.79 7.82
C TYR A 24 10.36 -3.55 7.56
N THR A 25 10.75 -2.85 8.61
CA THR A 25 11.66 -1.71 8.49
C THR A 25 12.53 -1.57 9.74
N THR A 26 13.80 -1.20 9.53
CA THR A 26 14.69 -0.74 10.59
C THR A 26 14.84 0.77 10.57
N VAL A 27 14.25 1.44 9.57
CA VAL A 27 14.33 2.89 9.43
C VAL A 27 13.36 3.54 10.39
N LYS A 28 13.86 4.44 11.23
CA LYS A 28 13.08 5.07 12.29
C LYS A 28 12.49 6.42 11.91
N ASP A 29 12.99 7.04 10.85
CA ASP A 29 12.57 8.37 10.43
C ASP A 29 12.50 8.44 8.90
N ASN A 30 11.61 9.29 8.37
CA ASN A 30 11.42 9.50 6.95
C ASN A 30 11.21 8.18 6.20
N SER A 31 10.27 7.36 6.69
CA SER A 31 10.00 6.04 6.10
C SER A 31 8.54 5.86 5.73
N VAL A 32 8.32 5.07 4.68
CA VAL A 32 7.00 4.60 4.27
C VAL A 32 7.08 3.08 4.16
N THR A 33 6.27 2.39 4.95
CA THR A 33 6.27 0.93 4.96
C THR A 33 4.90 0.42 4.56
N VAL A 34 4.85 -0.49 3.59
CA VAL A 34 3.63 -1.15 3.14
C VAL A 34 3.55 -2.52 3.82
N TYR A 35 2.51 -2.73 4.62
CA TYR A 35 2.28 -3.97 5.34
C TYR A 35 1.12 -4.74 4.72
N SER A 36 1.30 -6.05 4.58
CA SER A 36 0.20 -6.95 4.23
C SER A 36 -0.69 -7.12 5.45
N THR A 37 -2.00 -7.00 5.25
CA THR A 37 -2.98 -7.22 6.32
C THR A 37 -3.98 -8.31 5.90
N PRO A 38 -4.63 -8.99 6.88
CA PRO A 38 -5.63 -10.01 6.54
C PRO A 38 -6.78 -9.41 5.76
N ALA A 39 -7.28 -10.16 4.78
CA ALA A 39 -8.46 -9.82 4.00
C ALA A 39 -9.56 -10.85 4.27
N ASN A 40 -10.78 -10.50 3.88
CA ASN A 40 -11.91 -11.42 3.98
C ASN A 40 -11.71 -12.59 3.00
N ALA A 41 -12.27 -13.74 3.36
CA ALA A 41 -12.28 -14.88 2.46
C ALA A 41 -13.04 -14.53 1.17
N PRO A 42 -12.57 -15.01 0.00
CA PRO A 42 -13.29 -14.79 -1.24
C PRO A 42 -14.68 -15.39 -1.21
N SER A 43 -15.63 -14.74 -1.87
CA SER A 43 -16.96 -15.28 -2.02
C SER A 43 -16.93 -16.53 -2.89
N ILE A 44 -17.65 -17.57 -2.50
CA ILE A 44 -17.76 -18.80 -3.30
C ILE A 44 -18.46 -18.56 -4.65
N TYR A 45 -19.23 -17.48 -4.76
CA TYR A 45 -19.95 -17.13 -5.98
C TYR A 45 -19.13 -16.27 -6.95
N GLU A 46 -18.12 -15.57 -6.44
CA GLU A 46 -17.30 -14.68 -7.25
C GLU A 46 -16.12 -15.39 -7.90
N GLY A 47 -15.85 -16.61 -7.47
CA GLY A 47 -14.85 -17.46 -8.06
C GLY A 47 -13.43 -16.92 -7.94
N ARG A 48 -12.96 -16.19 -8.95
CA ARG A 48 -11.56 -15.78 -9.08
C ARG A 48 -11.26 -14.38 -8.56
N VAL A 49 -12.29 -13.63 -8.17
CA VAL A 49 -12.09 -12.29 -7.61
C VAL A 49 -11.78 -12.45 -6.12
N PHE A 50 -10.74 -11.77 -5.68
CA PHE A 50 -10.36 -11.82 -4.27
C PHE A 50 -9.94 -10.44 -3.78
N GLU A 51 -9.92 -10.28 -2.46
CA GLU A 51 -9.53 -9.05 -1.81
C GLU A 51 -8.07 -9.13 -1.38
N ASP A 52 -7.39 -7.98 -1.45
CA ASP A 52 -6.09 -7.79 -0.86
C ASP A 52 -6.15 -6.52 -0.03
N ASN A 53 -5.85 -6.64 1.27
CA ASN A 53 -5.81 -5.50 2.16
C ASN A 53 -4.37 -5.19 2.50
N PHE A 54 -4.05 -3.91 2.55
CA PHE A 54 -2.72 -3.50 2.97
C PHE A 54 -2.80 -2.21 3.78
N GLN A 55 -1.81 -2.03 4.63
CA GLN A 55 -1.66 -0.85 5.46
C GLN A 55 -0.36 -0.15 5.10
N ILE A 56 -0.41 1.16 5.00
CA ILE A 56 0.78 1.98 4.79
C ILE A 56 0.99 2.83 6.04
N VAL A 57 2.20 2.75 6.59
CA VAL A 57 2.59 3.56 7.74
C VAL A 57 3.64 4.57 7.29
N VAL A 58 3.35 5.85 7.51
CA VAL A 58 4.23 6.96 7.18
C VAL A 58 4.81 7.52 8.47
N LYS A 59 6.13 7.62 8.53
CA LYS A 59 6.85 8.13 9.70
C LYS A 59 7.78 9.26 9.31
N SER A 60 7.70 10.38 10.02
CA SER A 60 8.65 11.48 9.84
C SER A 60 8.73 12.34 11.09
N SER A 61 9.96 12.77 11.42
CA SER A 61 10.17 13.78 12.45
C SER A 61 9.77 15.18 11.99
N ASP A 62 9.67 15.37 10.68
CA ASP A 62 9.04 16.56 10.08
C ASP A 62 7.53 16.31 10.02
N PHE A 63 6.79 16.88 10.97
CA PHE A 63 5.36 16.61 11.15
C PHE A 63 4.53 17.04 9.93
N ASP A 64 4.88 18.19 9.34
CA ASP A 64 4.17 18.67 8.15
C ASP A 64 4.42 17.75 6.96
N LYS A 65 5.65 17.26 6.82
CA LYS A 65 6.00 16.30 5.78
C LYS A 65 5.25 14.98 5.96
N ALA A 66 5.14 14.47 7.19
CA ALA A 66 4.41 13.24 7.48
C ALA A 66 2.96 13.34 7.00
N LEU A 67 2.30 14.44 7.35
CA LEU A 67 0.91 14.68 6.96
C LEU A 67 0.77 14.79 5.44
N GLU A 68 1.62 15.58 4.81
CA GLU A 68 1.57 15.79 3.36
C GLU A 68 1.81 14.49 2.60
N VAL A 69 2.82 13.71 2.98
CA VAL A 69 3.11 12.43 2.36
C VAL A 69 1.94 11.46 2.52
N ALA A 70 1.34 11.40 3.72
CA ALA A 70 0.20 10.52 3.95
C ALA A 70 -0.98 10.88 3.04
N HIS A 71 -1.31 12.15 2.89
CA HIS A 71 -2.37 12.60 2.00
C HIS A 71 -2.04 12.35 0.52
N ASP A 72 -0.80 12.58 0.12
CA ASP A 72 -0.39 12.34 -1.27
C ASP A 72 -0.45 10.87 -1.63
N ILE A 73 -0.06 9.98 -0.72
CA ILE A 73 -0.16 8.54 -0.93
C ILE A 73 -1.62 8.13 -1.07
N ARG A 74 -2.49 8.62 -0.20
CA ARG A 74 -3.92 8.35 -0.28
C ARG A 74 -4.47 8.80 -1.63
N HIS A 75 -4.13 9.99 -2.06
CA HIS A 75 -4.59 10.55 -3.33
C HIS A 75 -4.08 9.71 -4.52
N ALA A 76 -2.85 9.23 -4.46
CA ALA A 76 -2.27 8.44 -5.54
C ALA A 76 -2.94 7.08 -5.71
N LEU A 77 -3.37 6.46 -4.61
CA LEU A 77 -3.88 5.09 -4.61
C LEU A 77 -5.40 5.00 -4.61
N HIS A 78 -6.09 5.95 -3.96
CA HIS A 78 -7.55 5.90 -3.89
C HIS A 78 -8.17 6.09 -5.27
N ASN A 79 -9.09 5.19 -5.63
CA ASN A 79 -9.75 5.16 -6.93
C ASN A 79 -8.87 4.74 -8.12
N MET A 80 -7.72 4.13 -7.86
CA MET A 80 -6.97 3.46 -8.91
C MET A 80 -7.81 2.31 -9.46
N GLN A 81 -8.01 2.25 -10.78
CA GLN A 81 -8.93 1.30 -11.41
C GLN A 81 -8.31 0.65 -12.64
N ASN A 82 -8.68 -0.61 -12.85
CA ASN A 82 -8.41 -1.37 -14.08
C ASN A 82 -6.93 -1.36 -14.50
N VAL A 83 -6.06 -1.62 -13.55
CA VAL A 83 -4.61 -1.68 -13.77
C VAL A 83 -4.18 -3.14 -13.72
N ILE A 84 -3.28 -3.53 -14.62
CA ILE A 84 -2.67 -4.85 -14.56
C ILE A 84 -1.28 -4.69 -13.94
N MET A 85 -1.05 -5.44 -12.87
CA MET A 85 0.23 -5.46 -12.17
C MET A 85 0.89 -6.83 -12.35
N GLN A 86 2.19 -6.83 -12.62
CA GLN A 86 2.98 -8.05 -12.66
C GLN A 86 3.52 -8.33 -11.27
N VAL A 87 2.93 -9.31 -10.60
CA VAL A 87 3.37 -9.69 -9.25
C VAL A 87 4.53 -10.67 -9.38
N GLU A 88 5.68 -10.28 -8.89
CA GLU A 88 6.88 -11.11 -8.96
C GLU A 88 6.99 -11.99 -7.73
N MET A 89 7.11 -13.28 -7.96
CA MET A 89 7.43 -14.27 -6.94
C MET A 89 8.81 -14.85 -7.23
N LYS A 90 9.34 -15.64 -6.30
CA LYS A 90 10.69 -16.17 -6.42
C LYS A 90 10.91 -16.94 -7.75
N THR A 91 9.93 -17.69 -8.19
CA THR A 91 10.07 -18.58 -9.35
C THR A 91 9.17 -18.22 -10.53
N LYS A 92 8.31 -17.21 -10.41
CA LYS A 92 7.34 -16.89 -11.46
C LYS A 92 6.84 -15.46 -11.33
N LYS A 93 6.23 -14.98 -12.41
CA LYS A 93 5.49 -13.71 -12.43
C LYS A 93 4.02 -14.03 -12.68
N ILE A 94 3.16 -13.36 -11.94
CA ILE A 94 1.71 -13.55 -12.06
C ILE A 94 1.09 -12.20 -12.45
N PRO A 95 0.43 -12.11 -13.63
CA PRO A 95 -0.32 -10.91 -13.97
C PRO A 95 -1.61 -10.87 -13.15
N VAL A 96 -1.85 -9.75 -12.51
CA VAL A 96 -3.02 -9.53 -11.67
C VAL A 96 -3.73 -8.28 -12.14
N ARG A 97 -5.03 -8.39 -12.39
CA ARG A 97 -5.86 -7.22 -12.67
C ARG A 97 -6.35 -6.65 -11.36
N VAL A 98 -6.06 -5.38 -11.16
CA VAL A 98 -6.58 -4.62 -10.02
C VAL A 98 -7.82 -3.89 -10.52
N TYR A 99 -8.99 -4.30 -10.07
CA TYR A 99 -10.23 -3.64 -10.45
C TYR A 99 -10.34 -2.27 -9.84
N PHE A 100 -10.05 -2.16 -8.56
CA PHE A 100 -9.96 -0.86 -7.88
C PHE A 100 -9.18 -1.01 -6.57
N ILE A 101 -8.65 0.13 -6.12
CA ILE A 101 -8.08 0.30 -4.79
C ILE A 101 -8.84 1.44 -4.13
N ARG A 102 -9.24 1.25 -2.88
CA ARG A 102 -9.90 2.31 -2.12
C ARG A 102 -9.26 2.47 -0.75
N ALA A 103 -9.13 3.71 -0.34
CA ALA A 103 -8.76 4.04 1.03
C ALA A 103 -9.98 3.82 1.92
N LEU A 104 -9.78 3.17 3.06
CA LEU A 104 -10.88 2.86 3.98
C LEU A 104 -11.19 4.02 4.92
N HIS A 105 -10.27 4.98 5.05
CA HIS A 105 -10.42 6.16 5.91
C HIS A 105 -9.40 7.22 5.51
N GLU A 106 -9.56 8.42 6.04
CA GLU A 106 -8.54 9.46 5.93
C GLU A 106 -7.28 9.04 6.70
N PRO A 107 -6.10 9.62 6.40
CA PRO A 107 -4.89 9.29 7.17
C PRO A 107 -5.14 9.42 8.67
N ALA A 108 -4.87 8.36 9.41
CA ALA A 108 -5.11 8.29 10.85
C ALA A 108 -3.80 8.56 11.60
N LEU A 109 -3.80 9.59 12.43
CA LEU A 109 -2.65 9.90 13.28
C LEU A 109 -2.53 8.84 14.37
N LEU A 110 -1.43 8.11 14.36
CA LEU A 110 -1.14 7.13 15.43
C LEU A 110 -0.50 7.80 16.64
N GLY A 111 0.16 8.92 16.43
CA GLY A 111 0.81 9.68 17.49
C GLY A 111 2.25 10.01 17.15
N VAL A 112 2.96 10.47 18.18
CA VAL A 112 4.39 10.78 18.11
C VAL A 112 5.10 9.83 19.08
N ASN A 113 6.09 9.10 18.58
CA ASN A 113 6.81 8.15 19.41
C ASN A 113 7.88 8.83 20.31
N ASP A 114 8.63 8.03 21.08
CA ASP A 114 9.63 8.54 22.02
C ASP A 114 10.80 9.26 21.33
N ASP A 115 11.02 9.00 20.04
CA ASP A 115 12.06 9.64 19.23
C ASP A 115 11.55 10.91 18.53
N GLU A 116 10.36 11.40 18.90
CA GLU A 116 9.71 12.57 18.32
C GLU A 116 9.41 12.39 16.81
N VAL A 117 9.11 11.18 16.42
CA VAL A 117 8.70 10.83 15.03
C VAL A 117 7.19 10.65 14.99
N MET A 118 6.54 11.41 14.13
CA MET A 118 5.08 11.32 13.92
C MET A 118 4.75 10.19 12.96
N GLU A 119 3.70 9.42 13.30
CA GLU A 119 3.27 8.27 12.54
C GLU A 119 1.82 8.42 12.08
N TYR A 120 1.58 8.16 10.79
CA TYR A 120 0.25 8.07 10.20
C TYR A 120 0.01 6.68 9.63
N SER A 121 -1.23 6.22 9.75
CA SER A 121 -1.68 4.93 9.21
C SER A 121 -2.71 5.15 8.12
N LEU A 122 -2.58 4.38 7.04
CA LEU A 122 -3.51 4.34 5.91
C LEU A 122 -3.86 2.89 5.65
N ASN A 123 -5.15 2.57 5.63
CA ASN A 123 -5.60 1.23 5.29
C ASN A 123 -6.35 1.25 3.97
N PHE A 124 -6.04 0.26 3.12
CA PHE A 124 -6.59 0.15 1.78
C PHE A 124 -7.18 -1.24 1.56
N ASN A 125 -8.20 -1.28 0.73
CA ASN A 125 -8.78 -2.51 0.21
C ASN A 125 -8.65 -2.51 -1.30
N ALA A 126 -8.20 -3.61 -1.86
CA ALA A 126 -8.10 -3.80 -3.30
C ALA A 126 -8.88 -5.04 -3.72
N GLN A 127 -9.57 -4.94 -4.85
CA GLN A 127 -10.26 -6.06 -5.47
C GLN A 127 -9.46 -6.52 -6.68
N LEU A 128 -9.08 -7.78 -6.67
CA LEU A 128 -8.11 -8.35 -7.61
C LEU A 128 -8.68 -9.56 -8.35
N LYS A 129 -8.13 -9.82 -9.53
CA LYS A 129 -8.36 -11.05 -10.26
C LYS A 129 -7.07 -11.49 -10.94
N LEU A 130 -6.76 -12.77 -10.85
CA LEU A 130 -5.65 -13.33 -11.61
C LEU A 130 -5.99 -13.31 -13.10
N VAL A 131 -5.08 -12.77 -13.91
CA VAL A 131 -5.23 -12.79 -15.36
C VAL A 131 -4.72 -14.16 -15.83
N GLN A 132 -5.61 -14.93 -16.44
CA GLN A 132 -5.24 -16.24 -16.96
C GLN A 132 -4.88 -16.13 -18.42
N ASP A 133 -3.75 -16.73 -18.77
CA ASP A 133 -3.43 -17.02 -20.15
C ASP A 133 -4.30 -18.21 -20.58
N THR A 134 -5.21 -17.95 -21.48
CA THR A 134 -6.02 -19.01 -22.07
C THR A 134 -5.30 -19.62 -23.26
#